data_5b06ab634ad350e1ec55248e9ea8a64f
#
_entry.id   5b06ab634ad350e1ec55248e9ea8a64f
#
_cell.length_a   1.000
_cell.length_b   1.000
_cell.length_c   1.000
_cell.angle_alpha   90.00
_cell.angle_beta   90.00
_cell.angle_gamma   90.00
#
_symmetry.space_group_name_H-M   'P 1'
#
loop_
_entity.id
_entity.type
_entity.pdbx_description
1 polymer ?
#
loop_
_entity_poly.entity_id
_entity_poly.type
_entity_poly.pdbx_seq_one_letter_code
_entity_poly.pdbx_strand_id
1 'polypeptide(L)'
;MRDSIEPETSTSNSIYSDSLNQLNLRSSIKINSKNIEINKKIRYFMLKNIPSISIKDFLLRLIKYGKICESTLIMMLIYVDRICHRYNFKLTYHNIYKLMLIAMVIAIKYNEDEIYSSDFYSKLGGISKIELNNLEYEFVCLIDFKLFISEDLFYKYYELLVENDSDNGIE
;
A
#
# COMPACT_ATOMS: atom_id res chain seq x y z
N MET A 1 72.38 -10.80 -20.79
CA MET A 1 71.04 -11.33 -21.02
C MET A 1 70.23 -11.03 -19.77
N ARG A 2 69.31 -10.06 -19.83
CA ARG A 2 68.34 -9.71 -18.76
C ARG A 2 66.98 -10.02 -19.31
N ASP A 3 66.39 -11.07 -18.82
CA ASP A 3 65.01 -11.41 -19.14
C ASP A 3 64.08 -10.49 -18.34
N SER A 4 63.35 -9.67 -19.04
CA SER A 4 62.30 -8.80 -18.49
C SER A 4 61.03 -9.63 -18.33
N ILE A 5 60.61 -9.85 -17.11
CA ILE A 5 59.30 -10.41 -16.77
C ILE A 5 58.31 -9.24 -16.80
N GLU A 6 57.41 -9.19 -17.78
CA GLU A 6 56.26 -8.32 -17.77
C GLU A 6 55.18 -8.90 -16.83
N PRO A 7 54.48 -8.08 -16.04
CA PRO A 7 53.44 -8.59 -15.14
C PRO A 7 52.12 -8.78 -15.88
N GLU A 8 51.55 -9.98 -15.78
CA GLU A 8 50.18 -10.32 -16.19
C GLU A 8 49.12 -9.63 -15.28
N THR A 9 48.80 -8.37 -15.55
CA THR A 9 47.76 -7.62 -14.77
C THR A 9 46.52 -7.30 -15.57
N SER A 10 46.43 -7.66 -16.85
CA SER A 10 45.29 -7.26 -17.71
C SER A 10 44.11 -8.24 -17.67
N THR A 11 44.30 -9.49 -17.37
CA THR A 11 43.23 -10.54 -17.37
C THR A 11 42.35 -10.52 -16.13
N SER A 12 42.91 -10.19 -14.96
CA SER A 12 42.18 -10.16 -13.69
C SER A 12 41.13 -9.03 -13.64
N ASN A 13 41.49 -7.86 -14.16
CA ASN A 13 40.58 -6.69 -14.18
C ASN A 13 39.37 -6.87 -15.11
N SER A 14 39.52 -7.61 -16.22
CA SER A 14 38.43 -7.93 -17.13
C SER A 14 37.40 -8.86 -16.48
N ILE A 15 37.84 -9.90 -15.77
CA ILE A 15 36.96 -10.87 -15.11
C ILE A 15 36.14 -10.21 -13.98
N TYR A 16 36.76 -9.30 -13.22
CA TYR A 16 36.05 -8.55 -12.16
C TYR A 16 35.04 -7.57 -12.72
N SER A 17 35.32 -6.89 -13.82
CA SER A 17 34.40 -5.95 -14.46
C SER A 17 33.20 -6.67 -15.07
N ASP A 18 33.40 -7.84 -15.68
CA ASP A 18 32.30 -8.64 -16.25
C ASP A 18 31.40 -9.23 -15.17
N SER A 19 31.99 -9.67 -14.04
CA SER A 19 31.22 -10.15 -12.89
C SER A 19 30.39 -9.05 -12.23
N LEU A 20 30.93 -7.83 -12.08
CA LEU A 20 30.22 -6.65 -11.57
C LEU A 20 29.09 -6.22 -12.51
N ASN A 21 29.33 -6.23 -13.84
CA ASN A 21 28.30 -5.92 -14.81
C ASN A 21 27.15 -6.95 -14.79
N GLN A 22 27.47 -8.24 -14.66
CA GLN A 22 26.43 -9.28 -14.52
C GLN A 22 25.62 -9.16 -13.22
N LEU A 23 26.24 -8.77 -12.10
CA LEU A 23 25.55 -8.52 -10.83
C LEU A 23 24.64 -7.30 -10.92
N ASN A 24 25.10 -6.22 -11.57
CA ASN A 24 24.30 -5.03 -11.80
C ASN A 24 23.11 -5.29 -12.76
N LEU A 25 23.31 -6.07 -13.81
CA LEU A 25 22.24 -6.49 -14.70
C LEU A 25 21.19 -7.35 -13.98
N ARG A 26 21.62 -8.32 -13.17
CA ARG A 26 20.72 -9.18 -12.40
C ARG A 26 19.91 -8.40 -11.35
N SER A 27 20.52 -7.43 -10.68
CA SER A 27 19.81 -6.55 -9.73
C SER A 27 18.81 -5.63 -10.45
N SER A 28 19.19 -5.06 -11.60
CA SER A 28 18.29 -4.23 -12.43
C SER A 28 17.11 -5.04 -12.98
N ILE A 29 17.32 -6.28 -13.42
CA ILE A 29 16.26 -7.18 -13.89
C ILE A 29 15.30 -7.54 -12.72
N LYS A 30 15.85 -7.82 -11.52
CA LYS A 30 15.02 -8.09 -10.33
C LYS A 30 14.17 -6.88 -9.91
N ILE A 31 14.73 -5.66 -9.97
CA ILE A 31 14.00 -4.42 -9.66
C ILE A 31 12.90 -4.20 -10.69
N ASN A 32 13.17 -4.39 -11.98
CA ASN A 32 12.16 -4.23 -13.03
C ASN A 32 11.04 -5.26 -12.93
N SER A 33 11.34 -6.52 -12.66
CA SER A 33 10.30 -7.55 -12.48
C SER A 33 9.43 -7.29 -11.26
N LYS A 34 10.02 -6.84 -10.15
CA LYS A 34 9.28 -6.45 -8.93
C LYS A 34 8.36 -5.25 -9.20
N ASN A 35 8.83 -4.25 -9.92
CA ASN A 35 8.02 -3.06 -10.29
C ASN A 35 6.87 -3.42 -11.23
N ILE A 36 7.06 -4.33 -12.17
CA ILE A 36 6.00 -4.83 -13.06
C ILE A 36 4.93 -5.58 -12.26
N GLU A 37 5.33 -6.42 -11.30
CA GLU A 37 4.39 -7.14 -10.45
C GLU A 37 3.61 -6.20 -9.53
N ILE A 38 4.26 -5.22 -8.91
CA ILE A 38 3.62 -4.19 -8.09
C ILE A 38 2.62 -3.38 -8.91
N ASN A 39 2.99 -2.95 -10.10
CA ASN A 39 2.09 -2.22 -11.00
C ASN A 39 0.87 -3.07 -11.41
N LYS A 40 1.03 -4.39 -11.57
CA LYS A 40 -0.07 -5.30 -11.81
C LYS A 40 -1.02 -5.38 -10.60
N LYS A 41 -0.49 -5.48 -9.38
CA LYS A 41 -1.28 -5.51 -8.14
C LYS A 41 -2.04 -4.19 -7.90
N ILE A 42 -1.40 -3.06 -8.13
CA ILE A 42 -2.02 -1.73 -8.02
C ILE A 42 -3.23 -1.58 -8.94
N ARG A 43 -3.23 -2.23 -10.12
CA ARG A 43 -4.37 -2.19 -11.06
C ARG A 43 -5.65 -2.79 -10.49
N TYR A 44 -5.58 -3.70 -9.54
CA TYR A 44 -6.78 -4.24 -8.87
C TYR A 44 -7.58 -3.15 -8.14
N PHE A 45 -6.90 -2.11 -7.65
CA PHE A 45 -7.54 -1.00 -6.96
C PHE A 45 -8.09 0.07 -7.89
N MET A 46 -7.83 -0.01 -9.20
CA MET A 46 -8.33 0.97 -10.16
C MET A 46 -9.79 0.69 -10.53
N LEU A 47 -10.59 1.75 -10.50
CA LEU A 47 -11.96 1.75 -11.01
C LEU A 47 -11.96 2.08 -12.50
N LYS A 48 -12.83 1.44 -13.27
CA LYS A 48 -13.07 1.79 -14.67
C LYS A 48 -13.76 3.14 -14.80
N ASN A 49 -14.78 3.36 -13.96
CA ASN A 49 -15.55 4.59 -13.91
C ASN A 49 -15.53 5.16 -12.50
N ILE A 50 -15.48 6.48 -12.40
CA ILE A 50 -15.55 7.17 -11.11
C ILE A 50 -17.01 7.10 -10.62
N PRO A 51 -17.25 6.69 -9.35
CA PRO A 51 -18.59 6.67 -8.77
C PRO A 51 -19.19 8.08 -8.69
N SER A 52 -20.50 8.16 -8.75
CA SER A 52 -21.23 9.44 -8.58
C SER A 52 -21.24 9.96 -7.14
N ILE A 53 -20.96 9.09 -6.16
CA ILE A 53 -20.87 9.47 -4.75
C ILE A 53 -19.55 10.23 -4.48
N SER A 54 -19.61 11.30 -3.70
CA SER A 54 -18.40 12.01 -3.27
C SER A 54 -17.51 11.14 -2.36
N ILE A 55 -16.21 11.43 -2.30
CA ILE A 55 -15.30 10.73 -1.37
C ILE A 55 -15.75 10.91 0.08
N LYS A 56 -16.19 12.11 0.45
CA LYS A 56 -16.72 12.42 1.78
C LYS A 56 -17.95 11.56 2.11
N ASP A 57 -18.93 11.53 1.24
CA ASP A 57 -20.17 10.75 1.46
C ASP A 57 -19.88 9.25 1.49
N PHE A 58 -18.94 8.80 0.67
CA PHE A 58 -18.50 7.40 0.71
C PHE A 58 -17.83 7.05 2.04
N LEU A 59 -16.94 7.91 2.54
CA LEU A 59 -16.30 7.71 3.86
C LEU A 59 -17.35 7.72 4.97
N LEU A 60 -18.27 8.69 4.99
CA LEU A 60 -19.36 8.75 5.96
C LEU A 60 -20.23 7.48 5.91
N ARG A 61 -20.50 6.96 4.72
CA ARG A 61 -21.21 5.70 4.52
C ARG A 61 -20.44 4.53 5.15
N LEU A 62 -19.11 4.44 4.93
CA LEU A 62 -18.28 3.40 5.51
C LEU A 62 -18.28 3.47 7.04
N ILE A 63 -18.13 4.66 7.61
CA ILE A 63 -18.14 4.88 9.06
C ILE A 63 -19.50 4.50 9.66
N LYS A 64 -20.58 5.03 9.11
CA LYS A 64 -21.92 4.84 9.64
C LYS A 64 -22.38 3.38 9.59
N TYR A 65 -22.20 2.72 8.47
CA TYR A 65 -22.71 1.36 8.28
C TYR A 65 -21.70 0.28 8.62
N GLY A 66 -20.40 0.56 8.53
CA GLY A 66 -19.33 -0.33 8.98
C GLY A 66 -19.25 -0.44 10.51
N LYS A 67 -19.87 0.51 11.24
CA LYS A 67 -19.81 0.60 12.71
C LYS A 67 -18.37 0.55 13.24
N ILE A 68 -17.48 1.24 12.53
CA ILE A 68 -16.07 1.27 12.90
C ILE A 68 -15.84 2.20 14.09
N CYS A 69 -14.98 1.80 15.01
CA CYS A 69 -14.55 2.66 16.08
C CYS A 69 -13.47 3.66 15.57
N GLU A 70 -13.20 4.67 16.37
CA GLU A 70 -12.23 5.73 16.03
C GLU A 70 -10.83 5.16 15.77
N SER A 71 -10.39 4.21 16.60
CA SER A 71 -9.10 3.56 16.41
C SER A 71 -8.99 2.83 15.07
N THR A 72 -10.03 2.15 14.64
CA THR A 72 -10.10 1.46 13.35
C THR A 72 -10.05 2.44 12.18
N LEU A 73 -10.66 3.62 12.31
CA LEU A 73 -10.56 4.69 11.31
C LEU A 73 -9.12 5.19 11.16
N ILE A 74 -8.43 5.43 12.28
CA ILE A 74 -7.03 5.84 12.27
C ILE A 74 -6.13 4.77 11.64
N MET A 75 -6.34 3.51 11.99
CA MET A 75 -5.62 2.38 11.40
C MET A 75 -5.82 2.28 9.89
N MET A 76 -7.06 2.49 9.41
CA MET A 76 -7.38 2.54 7.98
C MET A 76 -6.54 3.59 7.27
N LEU A 77 -6.44 4.80 7.82
CA LEU A 77 -5.65 5.89 7.24
C LEU A 77 -4.15 5.54 7.19
N ILE A 78 -3.62 5.00 8.30
CA ILE A 78 -2.22 4.56 8.37
C ILE A 78 -1.92 3.49 7.33
N TYR A 79 -2.83 2.54 7.10
CA TYR A 79 -2.64 1.48 6.10
C TYR A 79 -2.63 2.02 4.67
N VAL A 80 -3.52 2.95 4.35
CA VAL A 80 -3.52 3.62 3.04
C VAL A 80 -2.22 4.38 2.83
N ASP A 81 -1.79 5.15 3.83
CA ASP A 81 -0.56 5.94 3.76
C ASP A 81 0.69 5.06 3.61
N ARG A 82 0.77 3.94 4.32
CA ARG A 82 1.86 2.96 4.16
C ARG A 82 2.01 2.47 2.71
N ILE A 83 0.90 2.18 2.04
CA ILE A 83 0.92 1.75 0.64
C ILE A 83 1.35 2.91 -0.26
N CYS A 84 0.78 4.10 -0.07
CA CYS A 84 1.11 5.28 -0.84
C CYS A 84 2.60 5.62 -0.74
N HIS A 85 3.12 5.63 0.47
CA HIS A 85 4.53 5.95 0.73
C HIS A 85 5.48 4.86 0.18
N ARG A 86 5.17 3.58 0.43
CA ARG A 86 6.03 2.46 0.04
C ARG A 86 6.23 2.34 -1.47
N TYR A 87 5.21 2.63 -2.24
CA TYR A 87 5.21 2.45 -3.70
C TYR A 87 5.17 3.76 -4.48
N ASN A 88 5.30 4.91 -3.80
CA ASN A 88 5.06 6.23 -4.39
C ASN A 88 3.73 6.26 -5.16
N PHE A 89 2.70 5.66 -4.56
CA PHE A 89 1.40 5.49 -5.15
C PHE A 89 0.54 6.72 -4.90
N LYS A 90 0.05 7.34 -5.97
CA LYS A 90 -0.78 8.55 -5.87
C LYS A 90 -2.25 8.18 -5.72
N LEU A 91 -2.90 8.75 -4.70
CA LEU A 91 -4.34 8.68 -4.56
C LEU A 91 -5.02 9.49 -5.66
N THR A 92 -6.01 8.89 -6.27
CA THR A 92 -6.83 9.49 -7.33
C THR A 92 -8.28 9.07 -7.16
N TYR A 93 -9.22 9.74 -7.81
CA TYR A 93 -10.64 9.34 -7.82
C TYR A 93 -10.87 7.91 -8.37
N HIS A 94 -9.93 7.36 -9.13
CA HIS A 94 -10.02 6.00 -9.66
C HIS A 94 -9.60 4.90 -8.67
N ASN A 95 -8.89 5.23 -7.60
CA ASN A 95 -8.36 4.20 -6.69
C ASN A 95 -8.76 4.37 -5.21
N ILE A 96 -9.08 5.59 -4.79
CA ILE A 96 -9.32 5.90 -3.39
C ILE A 96 -10.49 5.11 -2.79
N TYR A 97 -11.57 4.89 -3.55
CA TYR A 97 -12.76 4.19 -3.05
C TYR A 97 -12.45 2.74 -2.67
N LYS A 98 -11.76 2.00 -3.54
CA LYS A 98 -11.38 0.62 -3.25
C LYS A 98 -10.32 0.55 -2.15
N LEU A 99 -9.36 1.47 -2.14
CA LEU A 99 -8.34 1.52 -1.09
C LEU A 99 -8.94 1.80 0.28
N MET A 100 -9.85 2.77 0.39
CA MET A 100 -10.53 3.08 1.65
C MET A 100 -11.37 1.90 2.15
N LEU A 101 -12.18 1.31 1.24
CA LEU A 101 -13.00 0.14 1.59
C LEU A 101 -12.14 -1.00 2.15
N ILE A 102 -11.10 -1.37 1.42
CA ILE A 102 -10.32 -2.54 1.79
C ILE A 102 -9.43 -2.29 3.01
N ALA A 103 -8.84 -1.08 3.12
CA ALA A 103 -8.10 -0.70 4.31
C ALA A 103 -8.98 -0.74 5.57
N MET A 104 -10.23 -0.26 5.45
CA MET A 104 -11.23 -0.37 6.52
C MET A 104 -11.52 -1.83 6.88
N VAL A 105 -11.81 -2.68 5.90
CA VAL A 105 -12.12 -4.10 6.14
C VAL A 105 -10.95 -4.82 6.83
N ILE A 106 -9.72 -4.56 6.39
CA ILE A 106 -8.52 -5.12 7.03
C ILE A 106 -8.33 -4.57 8.44
N ALA A 107 -8.55 -3.27 8.66
CA ALA A 107 -8.45 -2.67 9.99
C ALA A 107 -9.49 -3.25 10.95
N ILE A 108 -10.75 -3.42 10.51
CA ILE A 108 -11.80 -4.07 11.29
C ILE A 108 -11.38 -5.49 11.66
N LYS A 109 -10.98 -6.31 10.69
CA LYS A 109 -10.58 -7.70 10.93
C LYS A 109 -9.38 -7.85 11.86
N TYR A 110 -8.55 -6.82 11.97
CA TYR A 110 -7.38 -6.81 12.84
C TYR A 110 -7.68 -6.27 14.24
N ASN A 111 -8.60 -5.31 14.39
CA ASN A 111 -8.80 -4.52 15.60
C ASN A 111 -10.13 -4.76 16.31
N GLU A 112 -11.17 -5.23 15.60
CA GLU A 112 -12.52 -5.35 16.17
C GLU A 112 -12.83 -6.81 16.52
N ASP A 113 -13.55 -7.02 17.63
CA ASP A 113 -14.01 -8.34 18.05
C ASP A 113 -15.26 -8.80 17.26
N GLU A 114 -16.11 -7.86 16.87
CA GLU A 114 -17.32 -8.12 16.10
C GLU A 114 -17.12 -7.75 14.62
N ILE A 115 -17.18 -8.77 13.76
CA ILE A 115 -16.92 -8.61 12.32
C ILE A 115 -18.14 -9.04 11.52
N TYR A 116 -18.58 -8.18 10.59
CA TYR A 116 -19.60 -8.57 9.63
C TYR A 116 -19.03 -9.49 8.54
N SER A 117 -19.95 -10.14 7.82
CA SER A 117 -19.55 -11.03 6.70
C SER A 117 -18.93 -10.26 5.54
N SER A 118 -18.10 -10.94 4.74
CA SER A 118 -17.56 -10.36 3.49
C SER A 118 -18.67 -9.96 2.51
N ASP A 119 -19.83 -10.60 2.56
CA ASP A 119 -21.03 -10.22 1.81
C ASP A 119 -21.56 -8.83 2.19
N PHE A 120 -21.53 -8.53 3.49
CA PHE A 120 -21.93 -7.21 3.99
C PHE A 120 -20.98 -6.12 3.50
N TYR A 121 -19.68 -6.30 3.67
CA TYR A 121 -18.69 -5.31 3.25
C TYR A 121 -18.63 -5.12 1.73
N SER A 122 -18.84 -6.18 0.96
CA SER A 122 -18.91 -6.08 -0.51
C SER A 122 -20.10 -5.22 -0.97
N LYS A 123 -21.28 -5.40 -0.35
CA LYS A 123 -22.45 -4.57 -0.59
C LYS A 123 -22.25 -3.12 -0.13
N LEU A 124 -21.60 -2.93 1.02
CA LEU A 124 -21.28 -1.60 1.55
C LEU A 124 -20.38 -0.83 0.58
N GLY A 125 -19.38 -1.51 -0.01
CA GLY A 125 -18.45 -0.95 -0.99
C GLY A 125 -18.99 -0.88 -2.42
N GLY A 126 -20.13 -1.54 -2.72
CA GLY A 126 -20.69 -1.59 -4.07
C GLY A 126 -19.89 -2.45 -5.04
N ILE A 127 -19.20 -3.49 -4.53
CA ILE A 127 -18.41 -4.44 -5.33
C ILE A 127 -18.88 -5.88 -5.08
N SER A 128 -18.43 -6.84 -5.91
CA SER A 128 -18.74 -8.24 -5.68
C SER A 128 -17.91 -8.82 -4.53
N LYS A 129 -18.42 -9.88 -3.88
CA LYS A 129 -17.69 -10.61 -2.83
C LYS A 129 -16.35 -11.18 -3.33
N ILE A 130 -16.34 -11.67 -4.57
CA ILE A 130 -15.13 -12.20 -5.19
C ILE A 130 -14.10 -11.08 -5.36
N GLU A 131 -14.53 -9.92 -5.80
CA GLU A 131 -13.67 -8.74 -5.93
C GLU A 131 -13.13 -8.29 -4.57
N LEU A 132 -13.98 -8.23 -3.54
CA LEU A 132 -13.56 -7.90 -2.18
C LEU A 132 -12.46 -8.82 -1.68
N ASN A 133 -12.66 -10.15 -1.80
CA ASN A 133 -11.68 -11.14 -1.35
C ASN A 133 -10.34 -11.00 -2.10
N ASN A 134 -10.38 -10.74 -3.40
CA ASN A 134 -9.16 -10.49 -4.19
C ASN A 134 -8.44 -9.22 -3.75
N LEU A 135 -9.20 -8.15 -3.49
CA LEU A 135 -8.64 -6.89 -2.98
C LEU A 135 -8.02 -7.05 -1.59
N GLU A 136 -8.66 -7.81 -0.70
CA GLU A 136 -8.10 -8.13 0.63
C GLU A 136 -6.73 -8.81 0.50
N TYR A 137 -6.66 -9.86 -0.33
CA TYR A 137 -5.41 -10.59 -0.56
C TYR A 137 -4.32 -9.67 -1.11
N GLU A 138 -4.62 -8.92 -2.17
CA GLU A 138 -3.64 -8.02 -2.80
C GLU A 138 -3.21 -6.89 -1.85
N PHE A 139 -4.13 -6.36 -1.05
CA PHE A 139 -3.83 -5.32 -0.07
C PHE A 139 -2.86 -5.81 1.01
N VAL A 140 -3.14 -6.98 1.59
CA VAL A 140 -2.27 -7.57 2.62
C VAL A 140 -0.88 -7.89 2.06
N CYS A 141 -0.80 -8.35 0.81
CA CYS A 141 0.47 -8.54 0.11
C CYS A 141 1.21 -7.21 -0.13
N LEU A 142 0.50 -6.14 -0.51
CA LEU A 142 1.11 -4.83 -0.73
C LEU A 142 1.66 -4.22 0.57
N ILE A 143 0.92 -4.35 1.68
CA ILE A 143 1.37 -3.87 3.00
C ILE A 143 2.44 -4.79 3.61
N ASP A 144 2.77 -5.91 2.93
CA ASP A 144 3.80 -6.88 3.37
C ASP A 144 3.44 -7.51 4.73
N PHE A 145 2.15 -7.79 4.95
CA PHE A 145 1.59 -8.31 6.21
C PHE A 145 1.91 -7.46 7.45
N LYS A 146 2.37 -6.22 7.26
CA LYS A 146 2.73 -5.30 8.35
C LYS A 146 1.49 -4.56 8.85
N LEU A 147 0.64 -5.26 9.59
CA LEU A 147 -0.60 -4.70 10.14
C LEU A 147 -0.41 -4.06 11.52
N PHE A 148 0.62 -4.46 12.25
CA PHE A 148 0.92 -3.88 13.55
C PHE A 148 1.22 -2.38 13.43
N ILE A 149 0.64 -1.59 14.32
CA ILE A 149 0.84 -0.15 14.46
C ILE A 149 1.36 0.09 15.87
N SER A 150 2.51 0.76 16.00
CA SER A 150 3.03 1.15 17.30
C SER A 150 2.19 2.27 17.90
N GLU A 151 2.15 2.35 19.21
CA GLU A 151 1.43 3.37 19.95
C GLU A 151 1.86 4.79 19.53
N ASP A 152 3.17 5.04 19.42
CA ASP A 152 3.71 6.34 18.98
C ASP A 152 3.19 6.74 17.59
N LEU A 153 3.13 5.78 16.64
CA LEU A 153 2.62 6.05 15.31
C LEU A 153 1.12 6.32 15.33
N PHE A 154 0.38 5.57 16.14
CA PHE A 154 -1.05 5.75 16.29
C PHE A 154 -1.38 7.14 16.84
N TYR A 155 -0.74 7.57 17.95
CA TYR A 155 -0.96 8.88 18.54
C TYR A 155 -0.55 10.03 17.62
N LYS A 156 0.50 9.88 16.86
CA LYS A 156 0.89 10.87 15.85
C LYS A 156 -0.22 11.13 14.81
N TYR A 157 -0.90 10.09 14.34
CA TYR A 157 -2.03 10.25 13.41
C TYR A 157 -3.28 10.78 14.11
N TYR A 158 -3.51 10.37 15.33
CA TYR A 158 -4.60 10.90 16.16
C TYR A 158 -4.48 12.41 16.35
N GLU A 159 -3.32 12.89 16.79
CA GLU A 159 -3.04 14.32 16.97
C GLU A 159 -3.25 15.12 15.68
N LEU A 160 -2.73 14.64 14.55
CA LEU A 160 -2.92 15.30 13.25
C LEU A 160 -4.40 15.42 12.85
N LEU A 161 -5.24 14.47 13.22
CA LEU A 161 -6.68 14.54 12.93
C LEU A 161 -7.38 15.52 13.85
N VAL A 162 -7.06 15.55 15.15
CA VAL A 162 -7.66 16.46 16.14
C VAL A 162 -7.25 17.91 15.89
N GLU A 163 -5.99 18.18 15.56
CA GLU A 163 -5.50 19.53 15.24
C GLU A 163 -6.22 20.12 14.03
N ASN A 164 -6.41 19.33 12.98
CA ASN A 164 -7.12 19.78 11.77
C ASN A 164 -8.61 20.07 12.01
N ASP A 165 -9.25 19.42 12.99
CA ASP A 165 -10.63 19.73 13.37
C ASP A 165 -10.72 21.06 14.14
N SER A 166 -9.70 21.40 14.91
CA SER A 166 -9.65 22.65 15.67
C SER A 166 -9.50 23.89 14.77
N ASP A 167 -8.77 23.76 13.66
CA ASP A 167 -8.58 24.84 12.69
C ASP A 167 -9.80 25.09 11.77
N ASN A 168 -10.64 24.09 11.59
CA ASN A 168 -11.86 24.20 10.76
C ASN A 168 -13.12 24.65 11.55
N GLY A 169 -12.99 24.88 12.84
CA GLY A 169 -14.09 25.24 13.76
C GLY A 169 -14.27 26.73 14.03
N ILE A 170 -13.58 27.62 13.30
CA ILE A 170 -13.71 29.09 13.45
C ILE A 170 -14.17 29.69 12.12
N GLU A 171 -15.47 29.57 11.83
CA GLU A 171 -16.24 30.51 11.03
C GLU A 171 -17.72 30.48 11.47
#